data_9a25d2ff93f975a108f97aae7c948633
#
_entry.id   9a25d2ff93f975a108f97aae7c948633
#
_cell.length_a   1.000
_cell.length_b   1.000
_cell.length_c   1.000
_cell.angle_alpha   90.00
_cell.angle_beta   90.00
_cell.angle_gamma   90.00
#
_symmetry.space_group_name_H-M   'P 1'
#
loop_
_entity.id
_entity.type
_entity.pdbx_description
1 polymer ?
#
loop_
_entity_poly.entity_id
_entity_poly.type
_entity_poly.pdbx_seq_one_letter_code
_entity_poly.pdbx_strand_id
1 'polypeptide(L)'
;EAFYSAPRMVKHIDDATIHEITRFYRETLTSGDELLDLMSSWVSHLPEELTYRKVTGLGMNLEELNANARLDQALVHNLNKTPTMPFPDASFNAVMIVVSIQYLTRPFEVFEEIQRVLKPGGKCIVAMSHRLFPTKAIYAFQTLAPQDRVQLVKEYMRRGGLSEIEFIDRSPEKADPLWYYLWSFC
;
A
#
# COMPACT_ATOMS: atom_id res chain seq x y z
N GLU A 1 0.45 -19.23 -3.35
CA GLU A 1 0.23 -19.52 -1.92
C GLU A 1 1.51 -19.99 -1.24
N ALA A 2 2.23 -20.98 -1.76
CA ALA A 2 3.47 -21.46 -1.14
C ALA A 2 4.54 -20.38 -0.89
N PHE A 3 4.57 -19.32 -1.68
CA PHE A 3 5.49 -18.20 -1.49
C PHE A 3 5.25 -17.45 -0.17
N TYR A 4 4.00 -17.33 0.26
CA TYR A 4 3.60 -16.61 1.47
C TYR A 4 3.47 -17.51 2.71
N SER A 5 3.77 -18.81 2.59
CA SER A 5 3.69 -19.76 3.73
C SER A 5 4.81 -19.59 4.75
N ALA A 6 5.98 -19.07 4.33
CA ALA A 6 7.09 -18.79 5.22
C ALA A 6 7.20 -17.27 5.44
N PRO A 7 7.34 -16.80 6.69
CA PRO A 7 7.47 -15.38 7.00
C PRO A 7 8.78 -14.80 6.45
N ARG A 8 8.76 -13.55 6.04
CA ARG A 8 9.91 -12.81 5.52
C ARG A 8 10.09 -11.50 6.29
N MET A 9 10.86 -11.56 7.38
CA MET A 9 11.19 -10.41 8.21
C MET A 9 12.38 -9.63 7.62
N VAL A 10 12.27 -9.24 6.33
CA VAL A 10 13.32 -8.50 5.63
C VAL A 10 12.79 -7.18 5.10
N LYS A 11 13.63 -6.14 5.10
CA LYS A 11 13.31 -4.88 4.46
C LYS A 11 13.39 -5.06 2.94
N HIS A 12 12.39 -4.59 2.22
CA HIS A 12 12.32 -4.71 0.76
C HIS A 12 12.92 -3.52 0.01
N ILE A 13 13.20 -2.43 0.73
CA ILE A 13 13.78 -1.18 0.25
C ILE A 13 14.86 -0.72 1.21
N ASP A 14 15.73 0.18 0.76
CA ASP A 14 16.83 0.71 1.57
C ASP A 14 16.35 1.71 2.65
N ASP A 15 17.25 2.01 3.60
CA ASP A 15 16.91 2.85 4.74
C ASP A 15 16.61 4.31 4.35
N ALA A 16 17.22 4.85 3.28
CA ALA A 16 16.94 6.19 2.79
C ALA A 16 15.50 6.27 2.23
N THR A 17 15.09 5.26 1.47
CA THR A 17 13.73 5.14 0.94
C THR A 17 12.71 4.95 2.08
N ILE A 18 13.02 4.15 3.11
CA ILE A 18 12.19 4.01 4.31
C ILE A 18 12.00 5.36 5.01
N HIS A 19 13.09 6.13 5.17
CA HIS A 19 13.02 7.46 5.78
C HIS A 19 12.07 8.40 5.03
N GLU A 20 12.13 8.41 3.70
CA GLU A 20 11.23 9.22 2.87
C GLU A 20 9.78 8.74 2.94
N ILE A 21 9.50 7.43 3.04
CA ILE A 21 8.14 6.92 3.28
C ILE A 21 7.62 7.45 4.62
N THR A 22 8.39 7.33 5.68
CA THR A 22 8.00 7.81 7.02
C THR A 22 7.77 9.32 7.01
N ARG A 23 8.62 10.09 6.31
CA ARG A 23 8.45 11.53 6.15
C ARG A 23 7.17 11.88 5.38
N PHE A 24 6.89 11.18 4.28
CA PHE A 24 5.68 11.39 3.50
C PHE A 24 4.41 11.09 4.32
N TYR A 25 4.41 10.03 5.12
CA TYR A 25 3.31 9.72 6.03
C TYR A 25 3.11 10.81 7.09
N ARG A 26 4.19 11.37 7.63
CA ARG A 26 4.14 12.48 8.59
C ARG A 26 3.47 13.73 8.00
N GLU A 27 3.69 13.99 6.71
CA GLU A 27 3.11 15.12 5.98
C GLU A 27 1.64 14.86 5.60
N THR A 28 1.23 13.60 5.46
CA THR A 28 -0.03 13.22 4.80
C THR A 28 -1.08 12.67 5.77
N LEU A 29 -0.66 11.91 6.78
CA LEU A 29 -1.54 11.28 7.76
C LEU A 29 -1.72 12.15 8.99
N THR A 30 -2.84 11.97 9.69
CA THR A 30 -3.19 12.76 10.88
C THR A 30 -3.34 11.86 12.10
N SER A 31 -2.93 12.36 13.28
CA SER A 31 -3.19 11.64 14.52
C SER A 31 -4.71 11.48 14.74
N GLY A 32 -5.10 10.27 15.16
CA GLY A 32 -6.50 9.91 15.33
C GLY A 32 -7.14 9.26 14.10
N ASP A 33 -6.44 9.17 12.96
CA ASP A 33 -6.91 8.47 11.76
C ASP A 33 -7.12 6.97 12.02
N GLU A 34 -8.07 6.38 11.32
CA GLU A 34 -8.23 4.93 11.15
C GLU A 34 -7.58 4.54 9.82
N LEU A 35 -6.54 3.70 9.89
CA LEU A 35 -5.69 3.34 8.76
C LEU A 35 -5.89 1.90 8.34
N LEU A 36 -5.85 1.65 7.02
CA LEU A 36 -5.76 0.31 6.43
C LEU A 36 -4.43 0.18 5.68
N ASP A 37 -3.56 -0.70 6.17
CA ASP A 37 -2.33 -1.10 5.50
C ASP A 37 -2.61 -2.36 4.68
N LEU A 38 -2.80 -2.17 3.36
CA LEU A 38 -3.11 -3.23 2.42
C LEU A 38 -1.86 -3.92 1.92
N MET A 39 -1.94 -5.24 1.79
CA MET A 39 -0.81 -6.10 1.44
C MET A 39 0.33 -5.94 2.45
N SER A 40 -0.05 -5.74 3.70
CA SER A 40 0.82 -5.49 4.84
C SER A 40 1.70 -6.68 5.16
N SER A 41 2.81 -6.41 5.82
CA SER A 41 3.79 -7.36 6.30
C SER A 41 4.23 -6.98 7.72
N TRP A 42 5.44 -7.35 8.12
CA TRP A 42 5.98 -7.16 9.48
C TRP A 42 6.31 -5.71 9.85
N VAL A 43 6.23 -4.76 8.92
CA VAL A 43 6.51 -3.34 9.16
C VAL A 43 5.68 -2.43 8.23
N SER A 44 5.15 -1.33 8.77
CA SER A 44 4.34 -0.35 8.03
C SER A 44 5.02 0.99 7.80
N HIS A 45 6.23 1.23 8.33
CA HIS A 45 7.00 2.48 8.23
C HIS A 45 6.25 3.74 8.70
N LEU A 46 5.24 3.59 9.53
CA LEU A 46 4.47 4.70 10.08
C LEU A 46 5.29 5.51 11.09
N PRO A 47 5.17 6.85 11.10
CA PRO A 47 5.85 7.72 12.08
C PRO A 47 5.53 7.31 13.52
N GLU A 48 6.55 7.19 14.36
CA GLU A 48 6.41 6.75 15.76
C GLU A 48 5.65 7.76 16.62
N GLU A 49 5.83 9.04 16.32
CA GLU A 49 5.23 10.17 17.05
C GLU A 49 3.74 10.38 16.74
N LEU A 50 3.21 9.79 15.67
CA LEU A 50 1.78 9.87 15.35
C LEU A 50 1.03 8.70 15.98
N THR A 51 0.00 9.03 16.74
CA THR A 51 -0.89 8.04 17.36
C THR A 51 -2.18 7.96 16.54
N TYR A 52 -2.46 6.81 15.98
CA TYR A 52 -3.67 6.54 15.21
C TYR A 52 -4.76 5.94 16.09
N ARG A 53 -6.02 6.15 15.73
CA ARG A 53 -7.15 5.53 16.43
C ARG A 53 -7.13 4.01 16.26
N LYS A 54 -6.80 3.56 15.06
CA LYS A 54 -6.65 2.13 14.74
C LYS A 54 -5.82 1.97 13.47
N VAL A 55 -4.91 1.02 13.48
CA VAL A 55 -4.17 0.57 12.29
C VAL A 55 -4.52 -0.89 12.03
N THR A 56 -5.17 -1.14 10.90
CA THR A 56 -5.53 -2.49 10.46
C THR A 56 -4.61 -2.94 9.34
N GLY A 57 -3.93 -4.07 9.52
CA GLY A 57 -3.11 -4.70 8.47
C GLY A 57 -3.87 -5.84 7.81
N LEU A 58 -3.89 -5.84 6.48
CA LEU A 58 -4.44 -6.92 5.68
C LEU A 58 -3.32 -7.48 4.78
N GLY A 59 -2.94 -8.73 5.02
CA GLY A 59 -1.80 -9.36 4.36
C GLY A 59 -1.96 -10.85 4.16
N MET A 60 -0.88 -11.53 3.75
CA MET A 60 -0.92 -12.93 3.36
C MET A 60 -0.30 -13.88 4.40
N ASN A 61 0.45 -13.37 5.38
CA ASN A 61 1.13 -14.16 6.39
C ASN A 61 0.84 -13.62 7.79
N LEU A 62 0.19 -14.44 8.63
CA LEU A 62 -0.23 -14.02 9.98
C LEU A 62 0.97 -13.75 10.90
N GLU A 63 2.07 -14.49 10.75
CA GLU A 63 3.26 -14.32 11.57
C GLU A 63 3.94 -12.98 11.28
N GLU A 64 4.03 -12.58 10.00
CA GLU A 64 4.52 -11.25 9.61
C GLU A 64 3.62 -10.15 10.17
N LEU A 65 2.29 -10.26 10.01
CA LEU A 65 1.35 -9.28 10.52
C LEU A 65 1.42 -9.14 12.05
N ASN A 66 1.53 -10.25 12.78
CA ASN A 66 1.66 -10.23 14.25
C ASN A 66 2.99 -9.65 14.73
N ALA A 67 4.05 -9.70 13.90
CA ALA A 67 5.33 -9.07 14.20
C ALA A 67 5.32 -7.55 13.96
N ASN A 68 4.31 -7.02 13.27
CA ASN A 68 4.19 -5.59 13.00
C ASN A 68 3.64 -4.84 14.21
N ALA A 69 4.54 -4.21 14.98
CA ALA A 69 4.21 -3.48 16.19
C ALA A 69 3.29 -2.25 15.99
N ARG A 70 3.02 -1.85 14.74
CA ARG A 70 2.14 -0.72 14.42
C ARG A 70 0.69 -1.13 14.17
N LEU A 71 0.41 -2.44 14.06
CA LEU A 71 -0.95 -2.92 13.80
C LEU A 71 -1.71 -3.17 15.10
N ASP A 72 -2.91 -2.61 15.20
CA ASP A 72 -3.90 -2.93 16.24
C ASP A 72 -4.73 -4.16 15.86
N GLN A 73 -4.87 -4.41 14.56
CA GLN A 73 -5.60 -5.56 14.02
C GLN A 73 -4.87 -6.14 12.80
N ALA A 74 -4.73 -7.46 12.80
CA ALA A 74 -4.14 -8.24 11.72
C ALA A 74 -5.18 -9.16 11.08
N LEU A 75 -5.32 -9.12 9.74
CA LEU A 75 -6.23 -9.96 8.99
C LEU A 75 -5.49 -10.65 7.84
N VAL A 76 -5.58 -11.98 7.80
CA VAL A 76 -5.09 -12.75 6.64
C VAL A 76 -6.15 -12.77 5.57
N HIS A 77 -5.85 -12.16 4.42
CA HIS A 77 -6.78 -12.07 3.31
C HIS A 77 -6.04 -12.02 1.98
N ASN A 78 -6.53 -12.78 1.00
CA ASN A 78 -5.94 -12.84 -0.35
C ASN A 78 -6.77 -12.03 -1.34
N LEU A 79 -6.37 -10.78 -1.59
CA LEU A 79 -7.03 -9.86 -2.53
C LEU A 79 -7.06 -10.40 -3.97
N ASN A 80 -6.13 -11.27 -4.36
CA ASN A 80 -6.11 -11.88 -5.68
C ASN A 80 -7.17 -12.97 -5.85
N LYS A 81 -7.62 -13.58 -4.76
CA LYS A 81 -8.75 -14.54 -4.74
C LYS A 81 -10.08 -13.85 -4.51
N THR A 82 -10.11 -13.01 -3.50
CA THR A 82 -11.31 -12.32 -3.03
C THR A 82 -10.99 -10.84 -2.89
N PRO A 83 -11.18 -10.01 -3.93
CA PRO A 83 -10.94 -8.57 -3.86
C PRO A 83 -11.80 -7.85 -2.83
N THR A 84 -13.02 -8.34 -2.59
CA THR A 84 -13.93 -7.77 -1.60
C THR A 84 -13.33 -7.82 -0.21
N MET A 85 -13.19 -6.67 0.42
CA MET A 85 -12.59 -6.53 1.75
C MET A 85 -13.63 -6.72 2.85
N PRO A 86 -13.28 -7.39 3.97
CA PRO A 86 -14.20 -7.67 5.07
C PRO A 86 -14.41 -6.45 5.98
N PHE A 87 -14.65 -5.29 5.39
CA PHE A 87 -14.87 -4.03 6.10
C PHE A 87 -16.15 -3.35 5.62
N PRO A 88 -16.87 -2.62 6.51
CA PRO A 88 -17.97 -1.76 6.10
C PRO A 88 -17.52 -0.62 5.19
N ASP A 89 -18.48 0.01 4.51
CA ASP A 89 -18.26 1.25 3.78
C ASP A 89 -17.77 2.36 4.72
N ALA A 90 -17.00 3.29 4.20
CA ALA A 90 -16.53 4.48 4.91
C ALA A 90 -15.88 4.17 6.28
N SER A 91 -15.01 3.17 6.34
CA SER A 91 -14.35 2.71 7.57
C SER A 91 -13.03 3.40 7.86
N PHE A 92 -12.28 3.82 6.82
CA PHE A 92 -10.90 4.28 6.97
C PHE A 92 -10.69 5.71 6.52
N ASN A 93 -9.82 6.43 7.24
CA ASN A 93 -9.34 7.76 6.87
C ASN A 93 -8.23 7.68 5.81
N ALA A 94 -7.42 6.61 5.83
CA ALA A 94 -6.46 6.36 4.77
C ALA A 94 -6.29 4.86 4.51
N VAL A 95 -6.05 4.53 3.23
CA VAL A 95 -5.67 3.20 2.74
C VAL A 95 -4.31 3.32 2.07
N MET A 96 -3.37 2.45 2.45
CA MET A 96 -1.99 2.49 1.97
C MET A 96 -1.64 1.16 1.29
N ILE A 97 -0.95 1.24 0.14
CA ILE A 97 -0.30 0.12 -0.53
C ILE A 97 1.16 0.50 -0.73
N VAL A 98 2.09 -0.22 -0.07
CA VAL A 98 3.51 0.13 -0.07
C VAL A 98 4.33 -0.99 -0.70
N VAL A 99 4.99 -0.67 -1.80
CA VAL A 99 5.93 -1.55 -2.54
C VAL A 99 5.37 -2.97 -2.80
N SER A 100 4.05 -3.06 -3.04
CA SER A 100 3.36 -4.34 -3.20
C SER A 100 2.34 -4.37 -4.34
N ILE A 101 2.00 -3.22 -4.92
CA ILE A 101 1.01 -3.10 -6.01
C ILE A 101 1.32 -4.02 -7.21
N GLN A 102 2.59 -4.30 -7.48
CA GLN A 102 3.07 -5.16 -8.56
C GLN A 102 2.64 -6.64 -8.43
N TYR A 103 2.05 -7.03 -7.32
CA TYR A 103 1.58 -8.40 -7.06
C TYR A 103 0.06 -8.56 -7.18
N LEU A 104 -0.68 -7.48 -7.44
CA LEU A 104 -2.14 -7.54 -7.64
C LEU A 104 -2.48 -8.06 -9.04
N THR A 105 -3.31 -9.10 -9.09
CA THR A 105 -3.86 -9.68 -10.33
C THR A 105 -5.27 -9.18 -10.65
N ARG A 106 -5.93 -8.56 -9.68
CA ARG A 106 -7.29 -7.99 -9.81
C ARG A 106 -7.33 -6.53 -9.32
N PRO A 107 -6.48 -5.65 -9.90
CA PRO A 107 -6.30 -4.29 -9.37
C PRO A 107 -7.58 -3.43 -9.45
N PHE A 108 -8.40 -3.59 -10.48
CA PHE A 108 -9.59 -2.76 -10.66
C PHE A 108 -10.59 -2.97 -9.53
N GLU A 109 -10.92 -4.22 -9.23
CA GLU A 109 -11.84 -4.58 -8.15
C GLU A 109 -11.27 -4.20 -6.77
N VAL A 110 -9.97 -4.27 -6.60
CA VAL A 110 -9.31 -3.84 -5.34
C VAL A 110 -9.42 -2.33 -5.18
N PHE A 111 -9.25 -1.53 -6.24
CA PHE A 111 -9.41 -0.08 -6.14
C PHE A 111 -10.87 0.36 -5.98
N GLU A 112 -11.84 -0.34 -6.56
CA GLU A 112 -13.26 -0.15 -6.26
C GLU A 112 -13.56 -0.38 -4.77
N GLU A 113 -12.99 -1.42 -4.19
CA GLU A 113 -13.11 -1.70 -2.75
C GLU A 113 -12.40 -0.66 -1.88
N ILE A 114 -11.23 -0.15 -2.31
CA ILE A 114 -10.54 0.95 -1.62
C ILE A 114 -11.45 2.18 -1.59
N GLN A 115 -12.07 2.54 -2.71
CA GLN A 115 -13.03 3.64 -2.76
C GLN A 115 -14.20 3.42 -1.79
N ARG A 116 -14.77 2.21 -1.75
CA ARG A 116 -15.90 1.86 -0.88
C ARG A 116 -15.56 2.01 0.60
N VAL A 117 -14.39 1.52 1.01
CA VAL A 117 -14.01 1.52 2.44
C VAL A 117 -13.44 2.85 2.93
N LEU A 118 -13.08 3.77 2.04
CA LEU A 118 -12.62 5.09 2.41
C LEU A 118 -13.78 5.99 2.85
N LYS A 119 -13.56 6.73 3.93
CA LYS A 119 -14.47 7.79 4.38
C LYS A 119 -14.45 8.97 3.40
N PRO A 120 -15.53 9.78 3.34
CA PRO A 120 -15.44 11.10 2.71
C PRO A 120 -14.25 11.89 3.29
N GLY A 121 -13.44 12.52 2.43
CA GLY A 121 -12.18 13.17 2.84
C GLY A 121 -11.01 12.20 3.08
N GLY A 122 -11.22 10.89 2.91
CA GLY A 122 -10.17 9.88 3.07
C GLY A 122 -9.14 9.89 1.95
N LYS A 123 -8.01 9.20 2.16
CA LYS A 123 -6.86 9.20 1.24
C LYS A 123 -6.49 7.80 0.82
N CYS A 124 -6.16 7.61 -0.45
CA CYS A 124 -5.49 6.41 -0.96
C CYS A 124 -4.03 6.75 -1.30
N ILE A 125 -3.09 6.04 -0.71
CA ILE A 125 -1.66 6.22 -0.92
C ILE A 125 -1.08 4.95 -1.52
N VAL A 126 -0.50 5.05 -2.73
CA VAL A 126 0.23 3.96 -3.36
C VAL A 126 1.69 4.36 -3.50
N ALA A 127 2.57 3.74 -2.72
CA ALA A 127 4.00 3.93 -2.80
C ALA A 127 4.64 2.82 -3.67
N MET A 128 5.48 3.21 -4.62
CA MET A 128 6.12 2.30 -5.58
C MET A 128 7.63 2.48 -5.59
N SER A 129 8.34 1.39 -5.84
CA SER A 129 9.77 1.37 -6.17
C SER A 129 9.99 0.55 -7.45
N HIS A 130 11.22 0.55 -7.98
CA HIS A 130 11.58 -0.33 -9.08
C HIS A 130 11.74 -1.80 -8.65
N ARG A 131 11.90 -2.06 -7.34
CA ARG A 131 12.11 -3.40 -6.78
C ARG A 131 10.86 -4.27 -6.88
N LEU A 132 11.07 -5.53 -7.22
CA LEU A 132 10.03 -6.54 -7.26
C LEU A 132 10.63 -7.95 -7.09
N PHE A 133 9.81 -8.91 -6.68
CA PHE A 133 10.14 -10.33 -6.77
C PHE A 133 9.72 -10.86 -8.16
N PRO A 134 10.66 -11.19 -9.07
CA PRO A 134 10.32 -11.58 -10.44
C PRO A 134 9.37 -12.76 -10.52
N THR A 135 9.48 -13.70 -9.58
CA THR A 135 8.61 -14.90 -9.52
C THR A 135 7.18 -14.62 -9.08
N LYS A 136 6.87 -13.38 -8.65
CA LYS A 136 5.56 -12.99 -8.08
C LYS A 136 4.92 -11.79 -8.76
N ALA A 137 5.72 -10.87 -9.27
CA ALA A 137 5.21 -9.72 -9.99
C ALA A 137 4.40 -10.17 -11.21
N ILE A 138 3.30 -9.49 -11.49
CA ILE A 138 2.54 -9.73 -12.71
C ILE A 138 3.39 -9.38 -13.94
N TYR A 139 3.09 -10.00 -15.06
CA TYR A 139 3.89 -9.90 -16.28
C TYR A 139 4.15 -8.44 -16.72
N ALA A 140 3.16 -7.59 -16.61
CA ALA A 140 3.30 -6.16 -16.95
C ALA A 140 4.42 -5.47 -16.14
N PHE A 141 4.52 -5.73 -14.83
CA PHE A 141 5.59 -5.16 -14.01
C PHE A 141 6.98 -5.76 -14.29
N GLN A 142 7.05 -6.95 -14.89
CA GLN A 142 8.33 -7.54 -15.29
C GLN A 142 8.84 -6.97 -16.60
N THR A 143 7.97 -6.56 -17.51
CA THR A 143 8.29 -6.18 -18.89
C THR A 143 8.25 -4.69 -19.18
N LEU A 144 7.41 -3.93 -18.48
CA LEU A 144 7.28 -2.49 -18.66
C LEU A 144 8.48 -1.72 -18.09
N ALA A 145 8.85 -0.63 -18.75
CA ALA A 145 9.79 0.35 -18.21
C ALA A 145 9.22 1.00 -16.92
N PRO A 146 10.05 1.53 -16.01
CA PRO A 146 9.59 2.11 -14.75
C PRO A 146 8.50 3.17 -14.91
N GLN A 147 8.64 4.10 -15.86
CA GLN A 147 7.66 5.14 -16.14
C GLN A 147 6.31 4.59 -16.65
N ASP A 148 6.35 3.48 -17.40
CA ASP A 148 5.12 2.84 -17.89
C ASP A 148 4.41 2.08 -16.76
N ARG A 149 5.16 1.52 -15.79
CA ARG A 149 4.58 0.94 -14.56
C ARG A 149 3.84 1.98 -13.75
N VAL A 150 4.40 3.20 -13.66
CA VAL A 150 3.77 4.35 -13.00
C VAL A 150 2.45 4.69 -13.69
N GLN A 151 2.42 4.77 -15.02
CA GLN A 151 1.18 5.02 -15.77
C GLN A 151 0.15 3.89 -15.62
N LEU A 152 0.62 2.64 -15.59
CA LEU A 152 -0.25 1.48 -15.38
C LEU A 152 -0.99 1.57 -14.03
N VAL A 153 -0.28 1.93 -12.95
CA VAL A 153 -0.90 2.08 -11.62
C VAL A 153 -1.90 3.22 -11.60
N LYS A 154 -1.59 4.36 -12.25
CA LYS A 154 -2.55 5.45 -12.41
C LYS A 154 -3.83 4.99 -13.09
N GLU A 155 -3.72 4.16 -14.13
CA GLU A 155 -4.87 3.60 -14.82
C GLU A 155 -5.67 2.63 -13.95
N TYR A 156 -5.02 1.83 -13.09
CA TYR A 156 -5.71 0.99 -12.11
C TYR A 156 -6.57 1.82 -11.16
N MET A 157 -6.00 2.88 -10.59
CA MET A 157 -6.69 3.80 -9.69
C MET A 157 -7.87 4.47 -10.38
N ARG A 158 -7.64 5.02 -11.60
CA ARG A 158 -8.67 5.71 -12.37
C ARG A 158 -9.87 4.80 -12.71
N ARG A 159 -9.60 3.57 -13.15
CA ARG A 159 -10.66 2.58 -13.45
C ARG A 159 -11.36 2.05 -12.21
N GLY A 160 -10.68 2.02 -11.08
CA GLY A 160 -11.30 1.71 -9.79
C GLY A 160 -12.11 2.86 -9.19
N GLY A 161 -12.35 3.94 -9.96
CA GLY A 161 -13.22 5.05 -9.55
C GLY A 161 -12.50 6.22 -8.88
N LEU A 162 -11.16 6.17 -8.75
CA LEU A 162 -10.38 7.26 -8.17
C LEU A 162 -10.01 8.26 -9.29
N SER A 163 -10.48 9.50 -9.18
CA SER A 163 -10.14 10.63 -10.07
C SER A 163 -9.17 11.58 -9.37
N GLU A 164 -8.59 12.52 -10.12
CA GLU A 164 -7.70 13.56 -9.55
C GLU A 164 -6.50 13.00 -8.79
N ILE A 165 -5.83 12.03 -9.40
CA ILE A 165 -4.69 11.33 -8.82
C ILE A 165 -3.44 12.18 -8.98
N GLU A 166 -2.82 12.57 -7.86
CA GLU A 166 -1.55 13.28 -7.84
C GLU A 166 -0.38 12.28 -7.91
N PHE A 167 0.60 12.56 -8.77
CA PHE A 167 1.87 11.83 -8.82
C PHE A 167 2.96 12.64 -8.10
N ILE A 168 3.68 12.00 -7.19
CA ILE A 168 4.72 12.62 -6.39
C ILE A 168 5.99 11.76 -6.47
N ASP A 169 7.09 12.33 -6.95
CA ASP A 169 8.42 11.70 -6.90
C ASP A 169 9.17 12.17 -5.66
N ARG A 170 9.49 11.23 -4.78
CA ARG A 170 10.27 11.43 -3.54
C ARG A 170 11.51 10.54 -3.55
N SER A 171 12.05 10.25 -4.73
CA SER A 171 13.23 9.40 -4.85
C SER A 171 14.42 10.04 -4.15
N PRO A 172 15.04 9.38 -3.15
CA PRO A 172 16.23 9.88 -2.51
C PRO A 172 17.43 9.86 -3.49
N GLU A 173 18.39 10.75 -3.28
CA GLU A 173 19.63 10.70 -4.05
C GLU A 173 20.39 9.39 -3.77
N LYS A 174 20.83 8.70 -4.83
CA LYS A 174 21.66 7.46 -4.77
C LYS A 174 21.01 6.31 -3.99
N ALA A 175 19.69 6.24 -3.94
CA ALA A 175 18.93 5.20 -3.29
C ALA A 175 17.87 4.62 -4.23
N ASP A 176 17.03 3.71 -3.73
CA ASP A 176 15.91 3.19 -4.51
C ASP A 176 14.94 4.32 -4.88
N PRO A 177 14.46 4.37 -6.14
CA PRO A 177 13.44 5.33 -6.50
C PRO A 177 12.16 5.10 -5.70
N LEU A 178 11.47 6.18 -5.39
CA LEU A 178 10.25 6.18 -4.60
C LEU A 178 9.21 7.10 -5.23
N TRP A 179 8.19 6.51 -5.80
CA TRP A 179 7.09 7.19 -6.47
C TRP A 179 5.79 6.94 -5.72
N TYR A 180 4.98 7.99 -5.57
CA TYR A 180 3.67 7.92 -4.95
C TYR A 180 2.56 8.28 -5.92
N TYR A 181 1.44 7.63 -5.73
CA TYR A 181 0.14 8.17 -6.11
C TYR A 181 -0.65 8.47 -4.86
N LEU A 182 -1.10 9.71 -4.77
CA LEU A 182 -2.01 10.18 -3.74
C LEU A 182 -3.35 10.52 -4.37
N TRP A 183 -4.40 10.00 -3.80
CA TRP A 183 -5.77 10.38 -4.10
C TRP A 183 -6.48 10.75 -2.81
N SER A 184 -7.23 11.86 -2.82
CA SER A 184 -8.05 12.29 -1.71
C SER A 184 -9.52 12.28 -2.12
N PHE A 185 -10.36 11.73 -1.27
CA PHE A 185 -11.81 11.71 -1.48
C PHE A 185 -12.38 13.11 -1.16
N CYS A 186 -12.94 13.80 -2.16
CA CYS A 186 -13.62 15.09 -2.01
C CYS A 186 -15.08 14.92 -1.63
#